data_90c6c794d933e58b9a231ac1bdfbfde9
#
_entry.id   90c6c794d933e58b9a231ac1bdfbfde9
#
_cell.length_a   1.000
_cell.length_b   1.000
_cell.length_c   1.000
_cell.angle_alpha   90.00
_cell.angle_beta   90.00
_cell.angle_gamma   90.00
#
_symmetry.space_group_name_H-M   'P 1'
#
loop_
_entity.id
_entity.type
_entity.pdbx_description
1 polymer ?
#
loop_
_entity_poly.entity_id
_entity_poly.type
_entity_poly.pdbx_seq_one_letter_code
_entity_poly.pdbx_strand_id
1 'polypeptide(L)'
;MARAAIKAALQRHLEWVVVGEACSGQEALDRFPRFHPQITVMDFLMPEMNGLDTARHLKGQNPDALILMITTDPSIQLQEEARSAGIKGVCAKGEMDGLENAVDTVIHGGTFFNEEAVT
;
A
#
# COMPACT_ATOMS: atom_id res chain seq x y z
N MET A 1 2.90 -1.94 -16.51
CA MET A 1 1.97 -2.26 -15.40
C MET A 1 2.57 -1.85 -14.08
N ALA A 2 1.79 -1.16 -13.26
CA ALA A 2 2.27 -0.69 -11.95
C ALA A 2 2.70 -1.84 -11.05
N ARG A 3 1.96 -2.96 -11.05
CA ARG A 3 2.27 -4.11 -10.21
C ARG A 3 3.65 -4.71 -10.50
N ALA A 4 4.01 -4.82 -11.75
CA ALA A 4 5.32 -5.35 -12.13
C ALA A 4 6.45 -4.42 -11.69
N ALA A 5 6.26 -3.10 -11.84
CA ALA A 5 7.24 -2.12 -11.42
C ALA A 5 7.40 -2.11 -9.90
N ILE A 6 6.30 -2.23 -9.17
CA ILE A 6 6.32 -2.31 -7.72
C ILE A 6 7.09 -3.53 -7.26
N LYS A 7 6.78 -4.69 -7.84
CA LYS A 7 7.46 -5.93 -7.50
C LYS A 7 8.95 -5.84 -7.76
N ALA A 8 9.35 -5.29 -8.91
CA ALA A 8 10.76 -5.13 -9.25
C ALA A 8 11.47 -4.22 -8.26
N ALA A 9 10.83 -3.12 -7.86
CA ALA A 9 11.40 -2.18 -6.89
C ALA A 9 11.61 -2.86 -5.53
N LEU A 10 10.63 -3.63 -5.07
CA LEU A 10 10.72 -4.31 -3.79
C LEU A 10 11.77 -5.41 -3.80
N GLN A 11 11.90 -6.13 -4.92
CA GLN A 11 12.86 -7.23 -5.03
C GLN A 11 14.31 -6.76 -5.08
N ARG A 12 14.57 -5.49 -5.34
CA ARG A 12 15.93 -4.95 -5.28
C ARG A 12 16.45 -4.89 -3.85
N HIS A 13 15.57 -4.91 -2.87
CA HIS A 13 15.95 -4.88 -1.47
C HIS A 13 16.22 -6.32 -1.01
N LEU A 14 17.45 -6.62 -0.63
CA LEU A 14 17.89 -7.98 -0.36
C LEU A 14 17.19 -8.67 0.81
N GLU A 15 16.66 -7.90 1.74
CA GLU A 15 16.01 -8.46 2.93
C GLU A 15 14.52 -8.70 2.72
N TRP A 16 13.96 -8.23 1.63
CA TRP A 16 12.52 -8.32 1.39
C TRP A 16 12.17 -9.43 0.42
N VAL A 17 11.09 -10.14 0.73
CA VAL A 17 10.57 -11.22 -0.11
C VAL A 17 9.14 -10.90 -0.49
N VAL A 18 8.83 -10.93 -1.77
CA VAL A 18 7.46 -10.78 -2.26
C VAL A 18 6.79 -12.13 -2.10
N VAL A 19 5.92 -12.26 -1.09
CA VAL A 19 5.28 -13.54 -0.75
C VAL A 19 4.03 -13.83 -1.57
N GLY A 20 3.49 -12.83 -2.25
CA GLY A 20 2.32 -13.04 -3.10
C GLY A 20 1.91 -11.77 -3.81
N GLU A 21 1.03 -11.93 -4.78
CA GLU A 21 0.49 -10.83 -5.58
C GLU A 21 -1.01 -11.03 -5.76
N ALA A 22 -1.71 -9.94 -6.01
CA ALA A 22 -3.12 -9.95 -6.35
C ALA A 22 -3.39 -8.92 -7.42
N CYS A 23 -4.31 -9.18 -8.33
CA CYS A 23 -4.64 -8.25 -9.41
C CYS A 23 -5.94 -7.49 -9.18
N SER A 24 -6.60 -7.72 -8.06
CA SER A 24 -7.82 -7.00 -7.68
C SER A 24 -7.94 -6.93 -6.17
N GLY A 25 -8.83 -6.06 -5.69
CA GLY A 25 -9.10 -5.96 -4.26
C GLY A 25 -9.64 -7.25 -3.68
N GLN A 26 -10.58 -7.89 -4.38
CA GLN A 26 -11.15 -9.14 -3.90
C GLN A 26 -10.09 -10.24 -3.79
N GLU A 27 -9.22 -10.32 -4.79
CA GLU A 27 -8.15 -11.31 -4.79
C GLU A 27 -7.18 -11.05 -3.63
N ALA A 28 -6.91 -9.78 -3.33
CA ALA A 28 -6.06 -9.42 -2.20
C ALA A 28 -6.69 -9.86 -0.87
N LEU A 29 -7.99 -9.64 -0.72
CA LEU A 29 -8.70 -10.07 0.48
C LEU A 29 -8.67 -11.60 0.63
N ASP A 30 -8.88 -12.32 -0.47
CA ASP A 30 -8.91 -13.77 -0.46
C ASP A 30 -7.53 -14.38 -0.15
N ARG A 31 -6.48 -13.75 -0.62
CA ARG A 31 -5.11 -14.27 -0.49
C ARG A 31 -4.40 -13.86 0.79
N PHE A 32 -4.82 -12.77 1.41
CA PHE A 32 -4.15 -12.26 2.60
C PHE A 32 -3.99 -13.32 3.71
N PRO A 33 -5.02 -14.10 4.06
CA PRO A 33 -4.87 -15.10 5.13
C PRO A 33 -3.85 -16.19 4.82
N ARG A 34 -3.60 -16.45 3.52
CA ARG A 34 -2.63 -17.48 3.09
C ARG A 34 -1.21 -16.97 3.15
N PHE A 35 -0.99 -15.71 2.80
CA PHE A 35 0.36 -15.16 2.70
C PHE A 35 0.85 -14.53 3.99
N HIS A 36 -0.03 -14.03 4.83
CA HIS A 36 0.32 -13.30 6.06
C HIS A 36 1.46 -12.31 5.83
N PRO A 37 1.32 -11.39 4.87
CA PRO A 37 2.40 -10.46 4.58
C PRO A 37 2.65 -9.51 5.75
N GLN A 38 3.90 -9.13 5.92
CA GLN A 38 4.26 -8.14 6.92
C GLN A 38 3.73 -6.75 6.53
N ILE A 39 3.68 -6.47 5.23
CA ILE A 39 3.12 -5.24 4.69
C ILE A 39 2.46 -5.55 3.35
N THR A 40 1.36 -4.84 3.05
CA THR A 40 0.68 -4.93 1.77
C THR A 40 0.83 -3.60 1.04
N VAL A 41 1.42 -3.65 -0.16
CA VAL A 41 1.55 -2.49 -1.03
C VAL A 41 0.41 -2.54 -2.02
N MET A 42 -0.45 -1.52 -2.02
CA MET A 42 -1.73 -1.56 -2.70
C MET A 42 -1.92 -0.37 -3.61
N ASP A 43 -2.30 -0.65 -4.87
CA ASP A 43 -2.64 0.39 -5.82
C ASP A 43 -4.03 0.95 -5.50
N PHE A 44 -4.19 2.27 -5.58
CA PHE A 44 -5.51 2.87 -5.40
C PHE A 44 -6.48 2.46 -6.51
N LEU A 45 -6.02 2.46 -7.76
CA LEU A 45 -6.86 2.10 -8.90
C LEU A 45 -6.79 0.60 -9.16
N MET A 46 -7.86 -0.10 -8.81
CA MET A 46 -8.01 -1.53 -9.06
C MET A 46 -9.39 -1.82 -9.63
N PRO A 47 -9.55 -2.92 -10.39
CA PRO A 47 -10.87 -3.28 -10.94
C PRO A 47 -11.88 -3.51 -9.81
N GLU A 48 -13.11 -3.07 -10.03
CA GLU A 48 -14.29 -3.31 -9.19
C GLU A 48 -14.27 -2.64 -7.82
N MET A 49 -13.15 -2.72 -7.12
CA MET A 49 -13.04 -2.16 -5.77
C MET A 49 -11.71 -1.42 -5.69
N ASN A 50 -11.74 -0.12 -5.38
CA ASN A 50 -10.50 0.65 -5.30
C ASN A 50 -9.69 0.27 -4.06
N GLY A 51 -8.44 0.74 -3.99
CA GLY A 51 -7.54 0.40 -2.91
C GLY A 51 -8.03 0.85 -1.54
N LEU A 52 -8.73 1.97 -1.49
CA LEU A 52 -9.26 2.49 -0.23
C LEU A 52 -10.32 1.56 0.35
N ASP A 53 -11.27 1.13 -0.48
CA ASP A 53 -12.31 0.20 -0.06
C ASP A 53 -11.73 -1.16 0.31
N THR A 54 -10.76 -1.63 -0.47
CA THR A 54 -10.06 -2.88 -0.17
C THR A 54 -9.37 -2.80 1.18
N ALA A 55 -8.69 -1.68 1.43
CA ALA A 55 -7.98 -1.48 2.71
C ALA A 55 -8.95 -1.49 3.90
N ARG A 56 -10.11 -0.86 3.75
CA ARG A 56 -11.11 -0.86 4.81
C ARG A 56 -11.58 -2.28 5.14
N HIS A 57 -11.84 -3.08 4.12
CA HIS A 57 -12.24 -4.48 4.31
C HIS A 57 -11.10 -5.29 4.95
N LEU A 58 -9.88 -5.09 4.46
CA LEU A 58 -8.73 -5.81 4.97
C LEU A 58 -8.48 -5.50 6.44
N LYS A 59 -8.55 -4.22 6.81
CA LYS A 59 -8.37 -3.79 8.21
C LYS A 59 -9.51 -4.30 9.09
N GLY A 60 -10.71 -4.41 8.55
CA GLY A 60 -11.83 -4.98 9.28
C GLY A 60 -11.62 -6.44 9.63
N GLN A 61 -11.00 -7.19 8.74
CA GLN A 61 -10.68 -8.61 8.96
C GLN A 61 -9.37 -8.81 9.72
N ASN A 62 -8.42 -7.90 9.52
CA ASN A 62 -7.07 -8.00 10.09
C ASN A 62 -6.65 -6.62 10.61
N PRO A 63 -7.05 -6.25 11.83
CA PRO A 63 -6.79 -4.90 12.36
C PRO A 63 -5.31 -4.51 12.40
N ASP A 64 -4.42 -5.49 12.48
CA ASP A 64 -2.98 -5.24 12.55
C ASP A 64 -2.31 -5.17 11.18
N ALA A 65 -3.06 -5.32 10.09
CA ALA A 65 -2.49 -5.27 8.75
C ALA A 65 -1.84 -3.91 8.48
N LEU A 66 -0.61 -3.94 7.97
CA LEU A 66 0.09 -2.74 7.54
C LEU A 66 -0.15 -2.56 6.04
N ILE A 67 -0.67 -1.41 5.66
CA ILE A 67 -1.02 -1.12 4.27
C ILE A 67 -0.36 0.18 3.83
N LEU A 68 0.32 0.11 2.69
CA LEU A 68 0.88 1.27 1.99
C LEU A 68 0.17 1.39 0.66
N MET A 69 -0.40 2.55 0.36
CA MET A 69 -1.12 2.78 -0.89
C MET A 69 -0.23 3.48 -1.90
N ILE A 70 -0.39 3.12 -3.17
CA ILE A 70 0.29 3.77 -4.28
C ILE A 70 -0.76 4.38 -5.20
N THR A 71 -0.54 5.61 -5.63
CA THR A 71 -1.45 6.32 -6.52
C THR A 71 -0.70 7.27 -7.43
N THR A 72 -1.28 7.58 -8.59
CA THR A 72 -0.72 8.58 -9.50
C THR A 72 -0.99 10.00 -9.01
N ASP A 73 -1.98 10.19 -8.14
CA ASP A 73 -2.38 11.52 -7.67
C ASP A 73 -2.60 11.51 -6.15
N PRO A 74 -1.54 11.68 -5.36
CA PRO A 74 -1.65 11.66 -3.91
C PRO A 74 -2.15 13.00 -3.36
N SER A 75 -3.42 13.33 -3.62
CA SER A 75 -4.05 14.54 -3.12
C SER A 75 -4.12 14.54 -1.61
N ILE A 76 -4.26 15.72 -1.02
CA ILE A 76 -4.43 15.86 0.43
C ILE A 76 -5.68 15.09 0.87
N GLN A 77 -6.77 15.23 0.12
CA GLN A 77 -8.02 14.55 0.44
C GLN A 77 -7.85 13.03 0.47
N LEU A 78 -7.17 12.47 -0.53
CA LEU A 78 -6.92 11.02 -0.57
C LEU A 78 -6.06 10.59 0.62
N GLN A 79 -5.06 11.37 0.97
CA GLN A 79 -4.20 11.04 2.11
C GLN A 79 -4.96 11.06 3.42
N GLU A 80 -5.88 12.02 3.59
CA GLU A 80 -6.72 12.07 4.79
C GLU A 80 -7.65 10.87 4.86
N GLU A 81 -8.28 10.50 3.73
CA GLU A 81 -9.14 9.33 3.67
C GLU A 81 -8.37 8.05 3.94
N ALA A 82 -7.16 7.94 3.40
CA ALA A 82 -6.30 6.78 3.63
C ALA A 82 -5.93 6.67 5.11
N ARG A 83 -5.55 7.77 5.72
CA ARG A 83 -5.24 7.80 7.14
C ARG A 83 -6.43 7.36 7.99
N SER A 84 -7.62 7.84 7.65
CA SER A 84 -8.86 7.46 8.36
C SER A 84 -9.20 5.99 8.18
N ALA A 85 -8.81 5.39 7.05
CA ALA A 85 -9.04 3.98 6.78
C ALA A 85 -8.01 3.07 7.47
N GLY A 86 -7.02 3.64 8.12
CA GLY A 86 -5.98 2.86 8.78
C GLY A 86 -4.79 2.53 7.90
N ILE A 87 -4.72 3.09 6.70
CA ILE A 87 -3.57 2.96 5.81
C ILE A 87 -2.42 3.76 6.42
N LYS A 88 -1.22 3.24 6.34
CA LYS A 88 -0.06 3.84 7.01
C LYS A 88 0.76 4.77 6.13
N GLY A 89 0.49 4.81 4.84
CA GLY A 89 1.18 5.73 3.96
C GLY A 89 0.62 5.74 2.56
N VAL A 90 0.93 6.81 1.84
CA VAL A 90 0.55 6.98 0.43
C VAL A 90 1.80 7.39 -0.33
N CYS A 91 2.11 6.69 -1.40
CA CYS A 91 3.28 6.92 -2.21
C CYS A 91 2.85 7.20 -3.65
N ALA A 92 3.53 8.15 -4.30
CA ALA A 92 3.24 8.49 -5.69
C ALA A 92 3.84 7.44 -6.63
N LYS A 93 3.07 7.02 -7.63
CA LYS A 93 3.52 6.01 -8.61
C LYS A 93 4.77 6.41 -9.36
N GLY A 94 4.96 7.68 -9.64
CA GLY A 94 6.12 8.17 -10.36
C GLY A 94 7.38 8.25 -9.53
N GLU A 95 7.30 7.99 -8.24
CA GLU A 95 8.42 8.13 -7.32
C GLU A 95 8.80 6.78 -6.72
N MET A 96 9.23 5.86 -7.58
CA MET A 96 9.58 4.51 -7.15
C MET A 96 10.76 4.45 -6.18
N ASP A 97 11.66 5.43 -6.24
CA ASP A 97 12.75 5.50 -5.27
C ASP A 97 12.22 5.75 -3.86
N GLY A 98 11.09 6.45 -3.74
CA GLY A 98 10.44 6.68 -2.46
C GLY A 98 9.75 5.46 -1.90
N LEU A 99 9.46 4.46 -2.74
CA LEU A 99 8.74 3.28 -2.31
C LEU A 99 9.51 2.47 -1.27
N GLU A 100 10.80 2.26 -1.48
CA GLU A 100 11.61 1.52 -0.52
C GLU A 100 11.63 2.23 0.84
N ASN A 101 11.77 3.56 0.83
CA ASN A 101 11.78 4.35 2.04
C ASN A 101 10.41 4.27 2.74
N ALA A 102 9.32 4.33 1.96
CA ALA A 102 7.98 4.24 2.51
C ALA A 102 7.73 2.89 3.16
N VAL A 103 8.10 1.81 2.48
CA VAL A 103 7.95 0.45 3.01
C VAL A 103 8.75 0.29 4.30
N ASP A 104 10.00 0.72 4.30
CA ASP A 104 10.86 0.62 5.46
C ASP A 104 10.28 1.39 6.65
N THR A 105 9.80 2.61 6.40
CA THR A 105 9.20 3.45 7.42
C THR A 105 7.98 2.76 8.05
N VAL A 106 7.09 2.23 7.22
CA VAL A 106 5.86 1.60 7.70
C VAL A 106 6.14 0.30 8.47
N ILE A 107 7.08 -0.50 7.98
CA ILE A 107 7.46 -1.76 8.66
C ILE A 107 7.97 -1.47 10.07
N HIS A 108 8.65 -0.35 10.27
CA HIS A 108 9.21 0.02 11.56
C HIS A 108 8.24 0.84 12.43
N GLY A 109 6.96 0.86 12.06
CA GLY A 109 5.92 1.47 12.89
C GLY A 109 5.60 2.93 12.58
N GLY A 110 6.23 3.49 11.56
CA GLY A 110 5.97 4.88 11.17
C GLY A 110 4.87 5.02 10.14
N THR A 111 4.63 6.25 9.73
CA THR A 111 3.69 6.58 8.67
C THR A 111 4.41 7.34 7.57
N PHE A 112 3.87 7.26 6.36
CA PHE A 112 4.49 7.90 5.20
C PHE A 112 3.43 8.69 4.41
N PHE A 113 3.13 9.89 4.87
CA PHE A 113 2.19 10.80 4.22
C PHE A 113 2.90 12.09 3.84
N ASN A 114 2.50 12.68 2.72
CA ASN A 114 3.04 13.95 2.30
C ASN A 114 2.22 15.08 2.93
N GLU A 115 2.69 15.61 4.05
CA GLU A 115 1.98 16.64 4.79
C GLU A 115 2.37 18.05 4.37
N GLU A 116 3.42 18.21 3.58
CA GLU A 116 3.85 19.52 3.10
C GLU A 116 2.79 20.20 2.26
N ALA A 117 1.98 19.42 1.57
CA ALA A 117 0.93 19.94 0.72
C ALA A 117 -0.16 20.68 1.53
N VAL A 118 -0.14 20.53 2.82
CA VAL A 118 -1.15 21.14 3.71
C VAL A 118 -0.93 22.63 3.89
N THR A 119 0.28 23.10 3.78
CA THR A 119 0.57 24.51 3.91
C THR A 119 0.26 25.30 2.64
#